data_6849dafff5660b80ab24fad8ade4ede1
#
_entry.id   6849dafff5660b80ab24fad8ade4ede1
#
_cell.length_a   1.000
_cell.length_b   1.000
_cell.length_c   1.000
_cell.angle_alpha   90.00
_cell.angle_beta   90.00
_cell.angle_gamma   90.00
#
_symmetry.space_group_name_H-M   'P 1'
#
loop_
_entity.id
_entity.type
_entity.pdbx_description
1 polymer ?
#
loop_
_entity_poly.entity_id
_entity_poly.type
_entity_poly.pdbx_seq_one_letter_code
_entity_poly.pdbx_strand_id
1 'polypeptide(L)'
;MATAASAQTYDIIERRNSWNAGANVTGIMMDSVTTSYAELYGNNRHGDFRNSYEAEKSWSAGAVAKSITHLKGYSLTGSFSFDHTSGKNMSGSMFIHPGFYPVDLLEFTPGRKNLQTYAFMGGIATDIAPNWRLGGKVDFAASNYSKRKDLRHTNYRLDLTVAPSVMYHSGELAIG
;
A
#
# COMPACT_ATOMS: atom_id res chain seq x y z
N MET A 1 0.55 -12.13 -21.24
CA MET A 1 1.11 -10.81 -21.64
C MET A 1 0.13 -9.63 -21.50
N ALA A 2 -1.16 -9.83 -21.23
CA ALA A 2 -2.14 -8.74 -21.09
C ALA A 2 -2.04 -7.98 -19.73
N THR A 3 -1.50 -8.59 -18.69
CA THR A 3 -1.46 -8.04 -17.34
C THR A 3 -0.48 -6.87 -17.16
N ALA A 4 0.67 -6.89 -17.84
CA ALA A 4 1.64 -5.80 -17.74
C ALA A 4 1.13 -4.50 -18.38
N ALA A 5 0.38 -4.58 -19.46
CA ALA A 5 -0.16 -3.40 -20.15
C ALA A 5 -1.28 -2.71 -19.32
N SER A 6 -2.11 -3.47 -18.59
CA SER A 6 -3.18 -2.91 -17.75
C SER A 6 -2.63 -2.26 -16.48
N ALA A 7 -1.59 -2.83 -15.85
CA ALA A 7 -0.91 -2.23 -14.71
C ALA A 7 -0.22 -0.92 -15.10
N GLN A 8 0.49 -0.89 -16.23
CA GLN A 8 1.11 0.33 -16.74
C GLN A 8 0.08 1.41 -17.06
N THR A 9 -1.06 1.04 -17.63
CA THR A 9 -2.15 1.98 -17.93
C THR A 9 -2.72 2.57 -16.64
N TYR A 10 -2.94 1.76 -15.62
CA TYR A 10 -3.40 2.22 -14.30
C TYR A 10 -2.42 3.22 -13.69
N ASP A 11 -1.13 2.89 -13.65
CA ASP A 11 -0.09 3.77 -13.11
C ASP A 11 -0.01 5.11 -13.85
N ILE A 12 -0.19 5.11 -15.18
CA ILE A 12 -0.21 6.33 -15.98
C ILE A 12 -1.43 7.19 -15.61
N ILE A 13 -2.60 6.60 -15.43
CA ILE A 13 -3.82 7.29 -15.06
C ILE A 13 -3.68 7.86 -13.64
N GLU A 14 -3.21 7.06 -12.69
CA GLU A 14 -3.00 7.47 -11.30
C GLU A 14 -2.02 8.66 -11.21
N ARG A 15 -0.92 8.64 -11.97
CA ARG A 15 0.10 9.70 -11.97
C ARG A 15 -0.34 10.97 -12.70
N ARG A 16 -1.20 10.87 -13.71
CA ARG A 16 -1.70 12.03 -14.46
C ARG A 16 -2.76 12.81 -13.70
N ASN A 17 -3.45 12.17 -12.78
CA ASN A 17 -4.47 12.81 -11.99
C ASN A 17 -3.88 13.28 -10.65
N SER A 18 -3.50 14.56 -10.59
CA SER A 18 -2.93 15.18 -9.38
C SER A 18 -3.88 15.11 -8.18
N TRP A 19 -5.18 14.97 -8.42
CA TRP A 19 -6.20 14.84 -7.38
C TRP A 19 -6.15 13.49 -6.66
N ASN A 20 -5.57 12.47 -7.29
CA ASN A 20 -5.37 11.17 -6.67
C ASN A 20 -4.12 11.11 -5.77
N ALA A 21 -3.26 12.12 -5.83
CA ALA A 21 -2.01 12.15 -5.07
C ALA A 21 -2.19 12.44 -3.58
N GLY A 22 -3.36 12.95 -3.18
CA GLY A 22 -3.66 13.35 -1.81
C GLY A 22 -4.54 12.36 -1.04
N ALA A 23 -4.84 12.73 0.20
CA ALA A 23 -5.79 11.99 1.04
C ALA A 23 -7.26 12.24 0.64
N ASN A 24 -7.53 13.29 -0.14
CA ASN A 24 -8.88 13.69 -0.53
C ASN A 24 -9.41 12.79 -1.66
N VAL A 25 -10.26 11.85 -1.29
CA VAL A 25 -10.81 10.86 -2.23
C VAL A 25 -11.81 11.46 -3.25
N THR A 26 -12.35 12.63 -2.99
CA THR A 26 -13.28 13.28 -3.95
C THR A 26 -12.62 13.61 -5.28
N GLY A 27 -11.27 13.66 -5.30
CA GLY A 27 -10.47 13.83 -6.50
C GLY A 27 -10.67 12.76 -7.56
N ILE A 28 -11.10 11.54 -7.20
CA ILE A 28 -11.40 10.49 -8.18
C ILE A 28 -12.55 10.86 -9.12
N MET A 29 -13.41 11.78 -8.73
CA MET A 29 -14.51 12.27 -9.56
C MET A 29 -14.10 13.35 -10.58
N MET A 30 -12.84 13.77 -10.58
CA MET A 30 -12.27 14.69 -11.58
C MET A 30 -11.88 13.97 -12.87
N ASP A 31 -11.89 12.66 -12.87
CA ASP A 31 -11.64 11.78 -14.02
C ASP A 31 -12.87 10.89 -14.24
N SER A 32 -13.04 10.39 -15.46
CA SER A 32 -14.12 9.47 -15.83
C SER A 32 -13.61 8.06 -16.19
N VAL A 33 -12.33 7.81 -16.03
CA VAL A 33 -11.73 6.54 -16.45
C VAL A 33 -11.96 5.46 -15.41
N THR A 34 -12.78 4.48 -15.75
CA THR A 34 -12.92 3.23 -14.98
C THR A 34 -11.81 2.27 -15.37
N THR A 35 -11.05 1.82 -14.40
CA THR A 35 -9.94 0.88 -14.63
C THR A 35 -9.71 -0.01 -13.42
N SER A 36 -9.26 -1.23 -13.68
CA SER A 36 -8.89 -2.20 -12.64
C SER A 36 -7.74 -3.07 -13.12
N TYR A 37 -6.89 -3.48 -12.19
CA TYR A 37 -5.90 -4.50 -12.48
C TYR A 37 -5.66 -5.38 -11.26
N ALA A 38 -5.10 -6.56 -11.50
CA ALA A 38 -4.57 -7.45 -10.47
C ALA A 38 -3.23 -8.02 -10.95
N GLU A 39 -2.29 -8.11 -10.05
CA GLU A 39 -0.94 -8.60 -10.30
C GLU A 39 -0.54 -9.59 -9.22
N LEU A 40 0.13 -10.66 -9.63
CA LEU A 40 0.87 -11.58 -8.75
C LEU A 40 2.35 -11.44 -9.07
N TYR A 41 3.17 -11.32 -8.05
CA TYR A 41 4.61 -11.21 -8.22
C TYR A 41 5.38 -12.14 -7.29
N GLY A 42 6.56 -12.51 -7.74
CA GLY A 42 7.52 -13.25 -6.94
C GLY A 42 8.94 -12.77 -7.22
N ASN A 43 9.77 -12.71 -6.20
CA ASN A 43 11.15 -12.31 -6.31
C ASN A 43 12.04 -13.26 -5.49
N ASN A 44 13.22 -13.56 -6.02
CA ASN A 44 14.23 -14.33 -5.32
C ASN A 44 15.56 -13.55 -5.37
N ARG A 45 16.13 -13.32 -4.21
CA ARG A 45 17.36 -12.55 -4.04
C ARG A 45 18.41 -13.39 -3.36
N HIS A 46 19.60 -13.42 -3.93
CA HIS A 46 20.78 -14.08 -3.38
C HIS A 46 22.04 -13.33 -3.83
N GLY A 47 23.10 -13.42 -3.05
CA GLY A 47 24.39 -12.81 -3.36
C GLY A 47 25.14 -12.37 -2.12
N ASP A 48 26.41 -12.04 -2.32
CA ASP A 48 27.32 -11.66 -1.24
C ASP A 48 27.37 -10.14 -1.01
N PHE A 49 26.88 -9.35 -1.98
CA PHE A 49 26.78 -7.90 -1.86
C PHE A 49 25.56 -7.50 -1.02
N ARG A 50 25.75 -7.48 0.30
CA ARG A 50 24.70 -7.20 1.29
C ARG A 50 25.29 -6.62 2.56
N ASN A 51 24.47 -5.93 3.33
CA ASN A 51 24.83 -5.54 4.68
C ASN A 51 24.91 -6.76 5.62
N SER A 52 25.68 -6.66 6.70
CA SER A 52 25.91 -7.78 7.63
C SER A 52 24.62 -8.33 8.28
N TYR A 53 23.57 -7.53 8.37
CA TYR A 53 22.27 -7.90 8.95
C TYR A 53 21.22 -8.27 7.92
N GLU A 54 21.48 -8.04 6.62
CA GLU A 54 20.56 -8.42 5.54
C GLU A 54 20.55 -9.94 5.28
N ALA A 55 19.50 -10.39 4.62
CA ALA A 55 19.36 -11.81 4.28
C ALA A 55 20.43 -12.26 3.27
N GLU A 56 21.09 -13.38 3.56
CA GLU A 56 21.96 -14.08 2.62
C GLU A 56 21.18 -14.60 1.41
N LYS A 57 19.99 -15.12 1.66
CA LYS A 57 19.02 -15.54 0.64
C LYS A 57 17.63 -15.12 1.09
N SER A 58 16.89 -14.52 0.21
CA SER A 58 15.49 -14.18 0.49
C SER A 58 14.61 -14.45 -0.73
N TRP A 59 13.35 -14.72 -0.45
CA TRP A 59 12.31 -14.76 -1.45
C TRP A 59 11.12 -13.93 -0.97
N SER A 60 10.41 -13.33 -1.89
CA SER A 60 9.15 -12.67 -1.63
C SER A 60 8.11 -13.08 -2.66
N ALA A 61 6.87 -13.09 -2.24
CA ALA A 61 5.73 -13.28 -3.12
C ALA A 61 4.58 -12.39 -2.63
N GLY A 62 3.83 -11.86 -3.57
CA GLY A 62 2.74 -10.97 -3.22
C GLY A 62 1.68 -10.87 -4.31
N ALA A 63 0.62 -10.16 -3.95
CA ALA A 63 -0.50 -9.85 -4.81
C ALA A 63 -0.89 -8.39 -4.63
N VAL A 64 -1.25 -7.75 -5.72
CA VAL A 64 -1.80 -6.39 -5.73
C VAL A 64 -3.04 -6.37 -6.59
N ALA A 65 -4.10 -5.73 -6.13
CA ALA A 65 -5.27 -5.43 -6.92
C ALA A 65 -5.68 -3.98 -6.65
N LYS A 66 -6.00 -3.24 -7.72
CA LYS A 66 -6.49 -1.86 -7.61
C LYS A 66 -7.66 -1.65 -8.57
N SER A 67 -8.60 -0.81 -8.17
CA SER A 67 -9.77 -0.47 -8.98
C SER A 67 -10.21 0.95 -8.74
N ILE A 68 -10.60 1.63 -9.82
CA ILE A 68 -11.39 2.85 -9.80
C ILE A 68 -12.60 2.61 -10.68
N THR A 69 -13.79 2.88 -10.16
CA THR A 69 -15.06 2.64 -10.85
C THR A 69 -15.96 3.85 -10.70
N HIS A 70 -16.44 4.38 -11.82
CA HIS A 70 -17.40 5.48 -11.87
C HIS A 70 -18.78 4.92 -12.14
N LEU A 71 -19.71 5.25 -11.27
CA LEU A 71 -21.10 4.88 -11.33
C LEU A 71 -21.99 6.14 -11.42
N LYS A 72 -23.26 5.97 -11.72
CA LYS A 72 -24.15 7.12 -11.78
C LYS A 72 -24.31 7.75 -10.39
N GLY A 73 -23.72 8.95 -10.22
CA GLY A 73 -23.80 9.74 -9.01
C GLY A 73 -22.72 9.50 -7.96
N TYR A 74 -21.88 8.50 -8.11
CA TYR A 74 -20.77 8.25 -7.18
C TYR A 74 -19.62 7.50 -7.84
N SER A 75 -18.45 7.62 -7.26
CA SER A 75 -17.23 6.94 -7.68
C SER A 75 -16.66 6.15 -6.52
N LEU A 76 -16.11 5.00 -6.83
CA LEU A 76 -15.49 4.08 -5.88
C LEU A 76 -14.02 3.88 -6.24
N THR A 77 -13.18 3.78 -5.25
CA THR A 77 -11.81 3.29 -5.41
C THR A 77 -11.50 2.24 -4.36
N GLY A 78 -10.67 1.29 -4.73
CA GLY A 78 -10.22 0.27 -3.81
C GLY A 78 -8.86 -0.27 -4.20
N SER A 79 -8.08 -0.63 -3.22
CA SER A 79 -6.86 -1.40 -3.42
C SER A 79 -6.69 -2.46 -2.35
N PHE A 80 -6.08 -3.55 -2.74
CA PHE A 80 -5.64 -4.61 -1.87
C PHE A 80 -4.19 -4.95 -2.22
N SER A 81 -3.36 -5.15 -1.22
CA SER A 81 -2.03 -5.72 -1.40
C SER A 81 -1.71 -6.73 -0.30
N PHE A 82 -1.00 -7.75 -0.70
CA PHE A 82 -0.40 -8.74 0.18
C PHE A 82 1.06 -8.90 -0.22
N ASP A 83 1.96 -8.89 0.74
CA ASP A 83 3.37 -9.22 0.56
C ASP A 83 3.83 -10.19 1.64
N HIS A 84 4.58 -11.19 1.24
CA HIS A 84 5.28 -12.10 2.13
C HIS A 84 6.74 -12.17 1.73
N THR A 85 7.63 -11.84 2.65
CA THR A 85 9.07 -11.95 2.48
C THR A 85 9.67 -12.89 3.54
N SER A 86 10.53 -13.81 3.11
CA SER A 86 11.29 -14.69 3.99
C SER A 86 12.76 -14.61 3.68
N GLY A 87 13.57 -14.26 4.67
CA GLY A 87 15.03 -14.16 4.55
C GLY A 87 15.76 -15.11 5.50
N LYS A 88 16.89 -15.66 5.03
CA LYS A 88 17.80 -16.52 5.82
C LYS A 88 18.95 -15.70 6.36
N ASN A 89 19.45 -16.07 7.56
CA ASN A 89 20.63 -15.49 8.21
C ASN A 89 20.53 -13.96 8.40
N MET A 90 19.34 -13.49 8.79
CA MET A 90 19.11 -12.09 9.12
C MET A 90 19.37 -11.83 10.60
N SER A 91 20.04 -10.73 10.88
CA SER A 91 20.23 -10.16 12.22
C SER A 91 19.73 -8.71 12.24
N GLY A 92 20.18 -7.89 13.18
CA GLY A 92 19.84 -6.46 13.24
C GLY A 92 18.55 -6.18 13.98
N SER A 93 17.79 -5.15 13.56
CA SER A 93 16.61 -4.70 14.28
C SER A 93 15.57 -5.81 14.49
N MET A 94 14.97 -5.77 15.68
CA MET A 94 13.82 -6.60 16.05
C MET A 94 12.49 -6.01 15.58
N PHE A 95 12.49 -4.76 15.14
CA PHE A 95 11.31 -4.03 14.73
C PHE A 95 11.07 -4.08 13.22
N ILE A 96 9.81 -3.93 12.82
CA ILE A 96 9.38 -3.91 11.41
C ILE A 96 10.02 -2.70 10.68
N HIS A 97 10.11 -1.57 11.36
CA HIS A 97 10.69 -0.33 10.84
C HIS A 97 11.86 0.11 11.72
N PRO A 98 13.08 -0.29 11.38
CA PRO A 98 14.27 0.19 12.08
C PRO A 98 14.36 1.72 12.07
N GLY A 99 14.69 2.31 13.22
CA GLY A 99 14.84 3.75 13.35
C GLY A 99 13.53 4.56 13.46
N PHE A 100 12.38 3.92 13.40
CA PHE A 100 11.09 4.59 13.61
C PHE A 100 10.81 4.86 15.10
N TYR A 101 11.29 4.02 15.98
CA TYR A 101 11.11 4.13 17.42
C TYR A 101 12.31 4.85 18.06
N PRO A 102 12.11 5.52 19.22
CA PRO A 102 13.22 6.20 19.94
C PRO A 102 14.33 5.25 20.38
N VAL A 103 14.00 3.98 20.57
CA VAL A 103 14.95 2.92 20.95
C VAL A 103 14.76 1.78 19.97
N ASP A 104 15.86 1.27 19.40
CA ASP A 104 15.86 0.06 18.60
C ASP A 104 16.48 -1.09 19.41
N LEU A 105 15.86 -2.25 19.34
CA LEU A 105 16.39 -3.49 19.91
C LEU A 105 17.10 -4.26 18.81
N LEU A 106 18.40 -4.43 18.97
CA LEU A 106 19.26 -5.13 18.03
C LEU A 106 19.48 -6.57 18.47
N GLU A 107 19.43 -7.46 17.51
CA GLU A 107 19.78 -8.86 17.67
C GLU A 107 20.93 -9.23 16.72
N PHE A 108 21.95 -9.85 17.28
CA PHE A 108 23.14 -10.24 16.52
C PHE A 108 23.19 -11.73 16.16
N THR A 109 22.27 -12.55 16.69
CA THR A 109 22.20 -13.97 16.34
C THR A 109 21.43 -14.15 15.02
N PRO A 110 22.10 -14.56 13.92
CA PRO A 110 21.42 -14.70 12.65
C PRO A 110 20.32 -15.78 12.67
N GLY A 111 19.25 -15.54 11.95
CA GLY A 111 18.15 -16.48 11.83
C GLY A 111 17.24 -16.21 10.66
N ARG A 112 16.29 -17.13 10.42
CA ARG A 112 15.24 -16.89 9.43
C ARG A 112 14.22 -15.94 10.00
N LYS A 113 13.99 -14.82 9.31
CA LYS A 113 12.94 -13.87 9.61
C LYS A 113 11.91 -13.85 8.49
N ASN A 114 10.66 -13.64 8.87
CA ASN A 114 9.53 -13.52 7.95
C ASN A 114 8.85 -12.17 8.21
N LEU A 115 8.50 -11.51 7.12
CA LEU A 115 7.67 -10.31 7.11
C LEU A 115 6.44 -10.58 6.26
N GLN A 116 5.27 -10.29 6.79
CA GLN A 116 4.00 -10.32 6.07
C GLN A 116 3.32 -8.98 6.21
N THR A 117 2.80 -8.46 5.12
CA THR A 117 2.04 -7.21 5.12
C THR A 117 0.76 -7.40 4.32
N TYR A 118 -0.33 -6.98 4.89
CA TYR A 118 -1.63 -6.87 4.25
C TYR A 118 -2.02 -5.40 4.27
N ALA A 119 -2.39 -4.85 3.11
CA ALA A 119 -2.95 -3.51 3.07
C ALA A 119 -4.24 -3.50 2.25
N PHE A 120 -5.17 -2.72 2.73
CA PHE A 120 -6.47 -2.50 2.11
C PHE A 120 -6.79 -1.01 2.13
N MET A 121 -7.29 -0.50 1.02
CA MET A 121 -7.84 0.85 0.93
C MET A 121 -9.19 0.78 0.26
N GLY A 122 -10.15 1.50 0.80
CA GLY A 122 -11.46 1.69 0.20
C GLY A 122 -11.88 3.16 0.27
N GLY A 123 -12.43 3.68 -0.82
CA GLY A 123 -12.89 5.06 -0.88
C GLY A 123 -14.16 5.22 -1.71
N ILE A 124 -14.96 6.18 -1.32
CA ILE A 124 -16.19 6.58 -2.01
C ILE A 124 -16.25 8.09 -2.12
N ALA A 125 -16.72 8.58 -3.25
CA ALA A 125 -17.02 9.99 -3.46
C ALA A 125 -18.33 10.16 -4.22
N THR A 126 -19.09 11.22 -3.90
CA THR A 126 -20.41 11.51 -4.48
C THR A 126 -20.64 13.01 -4.58
N ASP A 127 -21.42 13.45 -5.57
CA ASP A 127 -21.93 14.81 -5.63
C ASP A 127 -23.10 14.96 -4.65
N ILE A 128 -23.05 15.96 -3.77
CA ILE A 128 -24.11 16.28 -2.79
C ILE A 128 -24.87 17.56 -3.17
N ALA A 129 -24.27 18.40 -4.00
CA ALA A 129 -24.86 19.61 -4.54
C ALA A 129 -24.13 19.99 -5.85
N PRO A 130 -24.63 20.92 -6.68
CA PRO A 130 -24.05 21.26 -7.98
C PRO A 130 -22.52 21.53 -7.97
N ASN A 131 -22.02 22.09 -6.88
CA ASN A 131 -20.62 22.50 -6.76
C ASN A 131 -19.90 21.79 -5.59
N TRP A 132 -20.55 20.84 -4.94
CA TRP A 132 -20.00 20.21 -3.74
C TRP A 132 -19.93 18.69 -3.86
N ARG A 133 -18.77 18.15 -3.53
CA ARG A 133 -18.52 16.72 -3.42
C ARG A 133 -18.19 16.34 -2.00
N LEU A 134 -18.67 15.20 -1.59
CA LEU A 134 -18.37 14.57 -0.31
C LEU A 134 -17.75 13.19 -0.58
N GLY A 135 -16.81 12.80 0.25
CA GLY A 135 -16.18 11.49 0.16
C GLY A 135 -15.65 11.01 1.48
N GLY A 136 -15.19 9.78 1.48
CA GLY A 136 -14.51 9.19 2.60
C GLY A 136 -13.60 8.06 2.15
N LYS A 137 -12.45 7.96 2.80
CA LYS A 137 -11.43 6.94 2.53
C LYS A 137 -11.04 6.24 3.83
N VAL A 138 -10.85 4.94 3.74
CA VAL A 138 -10.29 4.12 4.81
C VAL A 138 -9.05 3.44 4.26
N ASP A 139 -7.92 3.62 4.92
CA ASP A 139 -6.68 2.89 4.69
C ASP A 139 -6.39 2.01 5.91
N PHE A 140 -6.13 0.74 5.66
CA PHE A 140 -5.78 -0.24 6.67
C PHE A 140 -4.52 -0.98 6.24
N ALA A 141 -3.55 -1.10 7.14
CA ALA A 141 -2.38 -1.95 6.92
C ALA A 141 -2.06 -2.75 8.18
N ALA A 142 -1.81 -4.03 8.02
CA ALA A 142 -1.36 -4.91 9.09
C ALA A 142 -0.08 -5.62 8.67
N SER A 143 0.91 -5.59 9.54
CA SER A 143 2.20 -6.25 9.30
C SER A 143 2.58 -7.14 10.48
N ASN A 144 3.20 -8.27 10.16
CA ASN A 144 3.76 -9.21 11.11
C ASN A 144 5.23 -9.47 10.75
N TYR A 145 6.13 -9.20 11.69
CA TYR A 145 7.55 -9.47 11.55
C TYR A 145 7.99 -10.44 12.65
N SER A 146 8.48 -11.61 12.26
CA SER A 146 8.79 -12.68 13.21
C SER A 146 10.07 -13.41 12.84
N LYS A 147 10.77 -13.92 13.87
CA LYS A 147 11.88 -14.84 13.74
C LYS A 147 11.42 -16.27 14.00
N ARG A 148 11.67 -17.18 13.06
CA ARG A 148 11.14 -18.55 13.12
C ARG A 148 11.55 -19.35 14.36
N LYS A 149 12.75 -19.13 14.87
CA LYS A 149 13.29 -19.90 16.01
C LYS A 149 13.12 -19.22 17.36
N ASP A 150 12.67 -17.98 17.39
CA ASP A 150 12.52 -17.23 18.63
C ASP A 150 11.22 -16.40 18.58
N LEU A 151 10.19 -16.94 19.20
CA LEU A 151 8.86 -16.30 19.23
C LEU A 151 8.82 -14.98 20.02
N ARG A 152 9.84 -14.67 20.82
CA ARG A 152 9.98 -13.34 21.46
C ARG A 152 10.20 -12.24 20.45
N HIS A 153 10.67 -12.59 19.25
CA HIS A 153 10.87 -11.72 18.09
C HIS A 153 9.62 -11.60 17.22
N THR A 154 8.46 -11.44 17.80
CA THR A 154 7.24 -11.25 17.03
C THR A 154 6.73 -9.83 17.23
N ASN A 155 6.64 -9.11 16.13
CA ASN A 155 6.13 -7.74 16.08
C ASN A 155 4.89 -7.69 15.19
N TYR A 156 3.85 -7.06 15.72
CA TYR A 156 2.65 -6.75 14.97
C TYR A 156 2.51 -5.23 14.85
N ARG A 157 2.20 -4.76 13.66
CA ARG A 157 1.86 -3.37 13.40
C ARG A 157 0.50 -3.32 12.75
N LEU A 158 -0.33 -2.41 13.22
CA LEU A 158 -1.61 -2.08 12.63
C LEU A 158 -1.67 -0.58 12.42
N ASP A 159 -1.95 -0.18 11.18
CA ASP A 159 -2.20 1.21 10.81
C ASP A 159 -3.64 1.31 10.29
N LEU A 160 -4.39 2.26 10.81
CA LEU A 160 -5.73 2.57 10.35
C LEU A 160 -5.86 4.07 10.18
N THR A 161 -6.22 4.49 8.98
CA THR A 161 -6.53 5.88 8.68
C THR A 161 -7.94 5.99 8.12
N VAL A 162 -8.72 6.92 8.66
CA VAL A 162 -10.04 7.27 8.15
C VAL A 162 -10.02 8.74 7.79
N ALA A 163 -10.26 9.05 6.53
CA ALA A 163 -10.18 10.40 5.99
C ALA A 163 -11.53 10.81 5.35
N PRO A 164 -12.40 11.53 6.07
CA PRO A 164 -13.52 12.21 5.45
C PRO A 164 -12.99 13.33 4.54
N SER A 165 -13.65 13.55 3.43
CA SER A 165 -13.20 14.46 2.38
C SER A 165 -14.35 15.30 1.84
N VAL A 166 -14.06 16.55 1.55
CA VAL A 166 -14.99 17.47 0.89
C VAL A 166 -14.25 18.23 -0.21
N MET A 167 -14.94 18.57 -1.29
CA MET A 167 -14.40 19.39 -2.36
C MET A 167 -15.46 20.35 -2.85
N TYR A 168 -15.05 21.61 -3.03
CA TYR A 168 -15.81 22.60 -3.80
C TYR A 168 -15.23 22.71 -5.20
N HIS A 169 -16.07 22.71 -6.22
CA HIS A 169 -15.64 22.92 -7.60
C HIS A 169 -16.58 23.90 -8.33
N SER A 170 -16.00 24.78 -9.14
CA SER A 170 -16.78 25.75 -9.96
C SER A 170 -15.95 26.10 -11.19
N GLY A 171 -16.41 25.68 -12.37
CA GLY A 171 -15.64 25.81 -13.61
C GLY A 171 -14.29 25.10 -13.50
N GLU A 172 -13.21 25.85 -13.70
CA GLU A 172 -11.83 25.33 -13.60
C GLU A 172 -11.27 25.33 -12.16
N LEU A 173 -11.97 25.96 -11.22
CA LEU A 173 -11.56 26.02 -9.82
C LEU A 173 -12.03 24.78 -9.08
N ALA A 174 -11.10 24.11 -8.40
CA ALA A 174 -11.40 23.04 -7.46
C ALA A 174 -10.56 23.22 -6.21
N ILE A 175 -11.19 23.13 -5.03
CA ILE A 175 -10.57 23.26 -3.71
C ILE A 175 -11.10 22.11 -2.85
N GLY A 176 -10.17 21.28 -2.27
CA GLY A 176 -10.54 20.16 -1.43
C GLY A 176 -9.48 19.77 -0.42
#